data_2a2c021787a7742c1f9404ba0cbf19ac
#
_entry.id   2a2c021787a7742c1f9404ba0cbf19ac
#
_cell.length_a   1.000
_cell.length_b   1.000
_cell.length_c   1.000
_cell.angle_alpha   90.00
_cell.angle_beta   90.00
_cell.angle_gamma   90.00
#
_symmetry.space_group_name_H-M   'P 1'
#
loop_
_entity.id
_entity.type
_entity.pdbx_description
1 polymer ?
#
loop_
_entity_poly.entity_id
_entity_poly.type
_entity_poly.pdbx_seq_one_letter_code
_entity_poly.pdbx_strand_id
1 'polypeptide(L)'
;LGLKEHHRKEAKDGSFILVYLTDNTTGFLLELTWLKEHTEAYELGENESHLCFRVAGDYDAIRQYHKEMNCVCFENTAMGLYFINDPDDYWIEILPQ
;
A
#
# COMPACT_ATOMS: atom_id res chain seq x y z
N LEU A 1 6.63 -3.91 -0.66
CA LEU A 1 5.98 -4.69 -1.73
C LEU A 1 6.77 -4.68 -3.06
N GLY A 2 7.78 -3.83 -3.19
CA GLY A 2 8.63 -3.80 -4.39
C GLY A 2 8.00 -3.16 -5.62
N LEU A 3 6.91 -2.43 -5.46
CA LEU A 3 6.31 -1.69 -6.57
C LEU A 3 7.29 -0.62 -7.06
N LYS A 4 7.23 -0.32 -8.36
CA LYS A 4 8.09 0.67 -9.02
C LYS A 4 7.26 1.82 -9.57
N GLU A 5 7.83 3.01 -9.58
CA GLU A 5 7.18 4.13 -10.24
C GLU A 5 7.13 3.88 -11.76
N HIS A 6 5.93 3.92 -12.30
CA HIS A 6 5.69 3.82 -13.74
C HIS A 6 5.79 5.20 -14.39
N HIS A 7 5.04 6.16 -13.87
CA HIS A 7 5.10 7.56 -14.28
C HIS A 7 4.45 8.44 -13.22
N ARG A 8 4.59 9.75 -13.38
CA ARG A 8 3.93 10.72 -12.51
C ARG A 8 3.43 11.91 -13.32
N LYS A 9 2.47 12.60 -12.74
CA LYS A 9 1.95 13.87 -13.26
C LYS A 9 2.01 14.90 -12.14
N GLU A 10 2.51 16.06 -12.46
CA GLU A 10 2.58 17.17 -11.52
C GLU A 10 1.77 18.34 -12.05
N ALA A 11 0.95 18.97 -11.22
CA ALA A 11 0.23 20.17 -11.58
C ALA A 11 1.23 21.32 -11.84
N LYS A 12 0.97 22.11 -12.86
CA LYS A 12 1.83 23.27 -13.20
C LYS A 12 1.93 24.27 -12.06
N ASP A 13 0.85 24.42 -11.29
CA ASP A 13 0.77 25.32 -10.13
C ASP A 13 1.24 24.67 -8.82
N GLY A 14 1.69 23.40 -8.86
CA GLY A 14 2.14 22.66 -7.68
C GLY A 14 1.03 22.17 -6.78
N SER A 15 -0.23 22.22 -7.19
CA SER A 15 -1.38 21.88 -6.35
C SER A 15 -1.54 20.39 -6.08
N PHE A 16 -1.05 19.53 -6.98
CA PHE A 16 -1.09 18.08 -6.78
C PHE A 16 0.07 17.36 -7.46
N ILE A 17 0.34 16.17 -6.98
CA ILE A 17 1.24 15.20 -7.62
C ILE A 17 0.52 13.85 -7.65
N LEU A 18 0.48 13.22 -8.82
CA LEU A 18 0.00 11.86 -9.00
C LEU A 18 1.19 10.96 -9.33
N VAL A 19 1.39 9.91 -8.56
CA VAL A 19 2.44 8.93 -8.81
C VAL A 19 1.78 7.57 -9.08
N TYR A 20 2.11 6.98 -10.21
CA TYR A 20 1.56 5.68 -10.62
C TYR A 20 2.62 4.60 -10.39
N LEU A 21 2.30 3.64 -9.53
CA LEU A 21 3.15 2.50 -9.21
C LEU A 21 2.69 1.27 -9.97
N THR A 22 3.64 0.42 -10.37
CA THR A 22 3.38 -0.83 -11.08
C THR A 22 4.08 -2.00 -10.41
N ASP A 23 3.49 -3.20 -10.55
CA ASP A 23 4.13 -4.46 -10.18
C ASP A 23 4.98 -5.05 -11.33
N ASN A 24 4.96 -4.43 -12.51
CA ASN A 24 5.63 -4.90 -13.74
C ASN A 24 5.16 -6.31 -14.21
N THR A 25 4.04 -6.79 -13.72
CA THR A 25 3.58 -8.16 -14.00
C THR A 25 2.17 -8.18 -14.59
N THR A 26 1.21 -7.54 -13.91
CA THR A 26 -0.22 -7.63 -14.26
C THR A 26 -0.74 -6.48 -15.09
N GLY A 27 0.04 -5.41 -15.25
CA GLY A 27 -0.43 -4.16 -15.85
C GLY A 27 -1.25 -3.29 -14.89
N PHE A 28 -1.41 -3.73 -13.65
CA PHE A 28 -2.06 -2.94 -12.60
C PHE A 28 -1.25 -1.68 -12.29
N LEU A 29 -1.97 -0.56 -12.15
CA LEU A 29 -1.38 0.71 -11.72
C LEU A 29 -2.08 1.17 -10.45
N LEU A 30 -1.29 1.46 -9.43
CA LEU A 30 -1.76 2.08 -8.20
C LEU A 30 -1.42 3.57 -8.25
N GLU A 31 -2.46 4.42 -8.23
CA GLU A 31 -2.27 5.86 -8.18
C GLU A 31 -2.15 6.31 -6.72
N LEU A 32 -1.07 7.02 -6.41
CA LEU A 32 -0.90 7.76 -5.17
C LEU A 32 -1.12 9.23 -5.46
N THR A 33 -1.99 9.87 -4.69
CA THR A 33 -2.34 11.28 -4.89
C THR A 33 -1.84 12.11 -3.71
N TRP A 34 -0.98 13.08 -4.00
CA TRP A 34 -0.59 14.10 -3.04
C TRP A 34 -1.26 15.42 -3.38
N LEU A 35 -1.90 16.04 -2.39
CA LEU A 35 -2.58 17.33 -2.53
C LEU A 35 -1.91 18.35 -1.61
N LYS A 36 -1.41 19.44 -2.18
CA LYS A 36 -0.71 20.49 -1.44
C LYS A 36 -1.55 21.08 -0.31
N GLU A 37 -2.85 21.28 -0.56
CA GLU A 37 -3.76 21.88 0.42
C GLU A 37 -4.27 20.90 1.48
N HIS A 38 -4.03 19.61 1.30
CA HIS A 38 -4.45 18.58 2.26
C HIS A 38 -3.31 18.33 3.26
N THR A 39 -3.35 19.01 4.39
CA THR A 39 -2.31 18.94 5.42
C THR A 39 -2.70 18.13 6.64
N GLU A 40 -3.95 17.67 6.70
CA GLU A 40 -4.51 16.89 7.80
C GLU A 40 -4.43 15.39 7.52
N ALA A 41 -4.53 14.58 8.56
CA ALA A 41 -4.66 13.13 8.39
C ALA A 41 -5.97 12.80 7.66
N TYR A 42 -5.95 11.71 6.86
CA TYR A 42 -7.16 11.24 6.18
C TYR A 42 -8.10 10.55 7.17
N GLU A 43 -9.39 10.80 7.00
CA GLU A 43 -10.40 10.06 7.74
C GLU A 43 -10.76 8.79 7.00
N LEU A 44 -10.38 7.64 7.54
CA LEU A 44 -10.48 6.36 6.87
C LEU A 44 -11.73 5.57 7.26
N GLY A 45 -12.64 6.20 8.03
CA GLY A 45 -13.84 5.53 8.52
C GLY A 45 -13.48 4.34 9.41
N GLU A 46 -14.09 3.20 9.16
CA GLU A 46 -13.83 1.96 9.88
C GLU A 46 -12.87 1.04 9.11
N ASN A 47 -12.14 1.56 8.12
CA ASN A 47 -11.29 0.77 7.22
C ASN A 47 -12.06 -0.38 6.56
N GLU A 48 -13.27 -0.12 6.12
CA GLU A 48 -14.18 -1.10 5.55
C GLU A 48 -13.79 -1.55 4.13
N SER A 49 -12.85 -0.85 3.50
CA SER A 49 -12.26 -1.26 2.23
C SER A 49 -10.75 -1.24 2.31
N HIS A 50 -10.10 -2.09 1.53
CA HIS A 50 -8.64 -2.18 1.50
C HIS A 50 -8.14 -2.72 0.16
N LEU A 51 -6.85 -2.52 -0.10
CA LEU A 51 -6.15 -3.19 -1.19
C LEU A 51 -5.66 -4.55 -0.71
N CYS A 52 -5.60 -5.52 -1.63
CA CYS A 52 -5.03 -6.83 -1.36
C CYS A 52 -3.90 -7.11 -2.36
N PHE A 53 -2.74 -7.52 -1.86
CA PHE A 53 -1.63 -7.95 -2.69
C PHE A 53 -1.27 -9.40 -2.41
N ARG A 54 -1.09 -10.18 -3.48
CA ARG A 54 -0.49 -11.50 -3.40
C ARG A 54 1.00 -11.37 -3.62
N VAL A 55 1.77 -11.94 -2.69
CA VAL A 55 3.23 -11.84 -2.74
C VAL A 55 3.83 -13.19 -3.11
N ALA A 56 4.82 -13.16 -4.00
CA ALA A 56 5.58 -14.33 -4.40
C ALA A 56 6.76 -14.56 -3.45
N GLY A 57 7.20 -15.82 -3.33
CA GLY A 57 8.35 -16.19 -2.53
C GLY A 57 7.99 -16.67 -1.12
N ASP A 58 8.91 -16.54 -0.19
CA ASP A 58 8.74 -16.99 1.19
C ASP A 58 7.84 -16.02 1.97
N TYR A 59 6.58 -16.42 2.15
CA TYR A 59 5.57 -15.61 2.81
C TYR A 59 5.94 -15.26 4.27
N ASP A 60 6.51 -16.21 5.00
CA ASP A 60 6.90 -15.96 6.39
C ASP A 60 8.07 -14.98 6.47
N ALA A 61 9.02 -15.05 5.55
CA ALA A 61 10.12 -14.08 5.47
C ALA A 61 9.61 -12.68 5.12
N ILE A 62 8.64 -12.58 4.21
CA ILE A 62 8.02 -11.29 3.85
C ILE A 62 7.25 -10.71 5.05
N ARG A 63 6.50 -11.55 5.77
CA ARG A 63 5.80 -11.13 6.97
C ARG A 63 6.78 -10.63 8.04
N GLN A 64 7.88 -11.34 8.25
CA GLN A 64 8.92 -10.94 9.20
C GLN A 64 9.54 -9.59 8.80
N TYR A 65 9.81 -9.39 7.52
CA TYR A 65 10.30 -8.11 6.99
C TYR A 65 9.33 -6.97 7.31
N HIS A 66 8.03 -7.17 7.10
CA HIS A 66 7.02 -6.16 7.44
C HIS A 66 6.91 -5.92 8.94
N LYS A 67 7.14 -6.93 9.77
CA LYS A 67 7.22 -6.75 11.22
C LYS A 67 8.42 -5.89 11.62
N GLU A 68 9.56 -6.11 11.01
CA GLU A 68 10.76 -5.30 11.23
C GLU A 68 10.57 -3.85 10.78
N MET A 69 9.78 -3.62 9.74
CA MET A 69 9.36 -2.28 9.32
C MET A 69 8.33 -1.65 10.25
N ASN A 70 7.83 -2.40 11.22
CA ASN A 70 6.82 -1.95 12.18
C ASN A 70 5.50 -1.48 11.53
N CYS A 71 5.11 -2.14 10.43
CA CYS A 71 3.89 -1.77 9.69
C CYS A 71 2.79 -2.85 9.71
N VAL A 72 3.02 -4.00 10.36
CA VAL A 72 1.96 -5.01 10.53
C VAL A 72 0.95 -4.52 11.55
N CYS A 73 -0.31 -4.38 11.14
CA CYS A 73 -1.38 -3.87 11.99
C CYS A 73 -2.40 -4.92 12.43
N PHE A 74 -2.48 -6.05 11.72
CA PHE A 74 -3.39 -7.14 12.08
C PHE A 74 -2.88 -8.46 11.51
N GLU A 75 -3.05 -9.55 12.27
CA GLU A 75 -2.73 -10.89 11.80
C GLU A 75 -3.91 -11.83 12.04
N ASN A 76 -4.22 -12.68 11.05
CA ASN A 76 -5.19 -13.76 11.18
C ASN A 76 -4.50 -15.06 10.75
N THR A 77 -3.88 -15.75 11.72
CA THR A 77 -3.13 -16.97 11.46
C THR A 77 -4.02 -18.13 11.02
N ALA A 78 -5.29 -18.16 11.48
CA ALA A 78 -6.23 -19.21 11.11
C ALA A 78 -6.58 -19.13 9.61
N MET A 79 -6.67 -17.93 9.06
CA MET A 79 -6.92 -17.71 7.63
C MET A 79 -5.64 -17.60 6.80
N GLY A 80 -4.47 -17.56 7.44
CA GLY A 80 -3.20 -17.45 6.75
C GLY A 80 -2.98 -16.09 6.08
N LEU A 81 -3.43 -15.01 6.70
CA LEU A 81 -3.28 -13.66 6.15
C LEU A 81 -2.85 -12.67 7.23
N TYR A 82 -2.32 -11.54 6.79
CA TYR A 82 -2.07 -10.40 7.66
C TYR A 82 -2.27 -9.09 6.89
N PHE A 83 -2.38 -8.01 7.65
CA PHE A 83 -2.52 -6.66 7.12
C PHE A 83 -1.33 -5.81 7.54
N ILE A 84 -0.92 -4.96 6.64
CA ILE A 84 0.00 -3.85 6.92
C ILE A 84 -0.74 -2.54 6.73
N ASN A 85 -0.24 -1.47 7.35
CA ASN A 85 -0.74 -0.13 7.08
C ASN A 85 0.31 0.67 6.31
N ASP A 86 -0.18 1.55 5.43
CA ASP A 86 0.66 2.53 4.77
C ASP A 86 0.93 3.72 5.71
N PRO A 87 1.76 4.72 5.30
CA PRO A 87 2.03 5.89 6.14
C PRO A 87 0.79 6.72 6.52
N ASP A 88 -0.31 6.58 5.79
CA ASP A 88 -1.58 7.26 6.07
C ASP A 88 -2.58 6.37 6.81
N ASP A 89 -2.13 5.21 7.29
CA ASP A 89 -2.92 4.20 8.02
C ASP A 89 -3.96 3.44 7.18
N TYR A 90 -3.87 3.50 5.84
CA TYR A 90 -4.66 2.61 4.99
C TYR A 90 -4.23 1.16 5.17
N TRP A 91 -5.20 0.28 5.32
CA TRP A 91 -4.95 -1.15 5.47
C TRP A 91 -4.70 -1.82 4.12
N ILE A 92 -3.69 -2.66 4.09
CA ILE A 92 -3.30 -3.43 2.91
C ILE A 92 -3.21 -4.90 3.32
N GLU A 93 -4.04 -5.74 2.73
CA GLU A 93 -4.03 -7.18 2.98
C GLU A 93 -2.90 -7.84 2.21
N ILE A 94 -2.19 -8.74 2.87
CA ILE A 94 -1.09 -9.50 2.25
C ILE A 94 -1.44 -10.98 2.27
N LEU A 95 -1.52 -11.58 1.09
CA LEU A 95 -1.80 -12.99 0.89
C LEU A 95 -0.63 -13.68 0.19
N PRO A 96 -0.43 -14.97 0.43
CA PRO A 96 0.53 -15.74 -0.37
C PRO A 96 -0.01 -15.90 -1.80
N GLN A 97 0.92 -16.04 -2.72
CA GLN A 97 0.60 -16.28 -4.13
C GLN A 97 0.05 -17.68 -4.35
#